data_f4a2d16c761fa8dd00a05648106105f0
#
_entry.id   f4a2d16c761fa8dd00a05648106105f0
#
_cell.length_a   1.000
_cell.length_b   1.000
_cell.length_c   1.000
_cell.angle_alpha   90.00
_cell.angle_beta   90.00
_cell.angle_gamma   90.00
#
_symmetry.space_group_name_H-M   'P 1'
#
loop_
_entity.id
_entity.type
_entity.pdbx_description
1 polymer ?
#
loop_
_entity_poly.entity_id
_entity_poly.type
_entity_poly.pdbx_seq_one_letter_code
_entity_poly.pdbx_strand_id
1 'polypeptide(L)'
;HQRINKNVFKNPPQVMDNIKSVTEFLRKYFKNAGLDDISRRTLTVVPCWDGKLYYQDAAGEYWRTYLLVENVKTYEVLENEDLARQLGQIIGAFQNQLATYDGPRLADTIPRFHDMGMRYEQLEEALSKDVKNRAAGIKDELDFLFANKERGMVLVEGLKSKKLKEGITHNDTKINNILFDEKTSSPLCVIDLDTVMPGTVLFDTGDLIRTATNTAEEDEKDTSKVQFNFPLFKALIEGYYSEAKGFLSDYEKSLLAESGRNITQIM
;
A
#
# COMPACT_ATOMS: atom_id res chain seq x y z
N HIS A 1 -0.52 5.05 21.42
CA HIS A 1 -1.72 5.81 21.06
C HIS A 1 -1.43 6.63 19.82
N GLN A 2 -2.37 6.66 18.88
CA GLN A 2 -2.27 7.41 17.63
C GLN A 2 -3.56 8.19 17.39
N ARG A 3 -3.42 9.42 16.87
CA ARG A 3 -4.55 10.21 16.39
C ARG A 3 -4.76 9.89 14.89
N ILE A 4 -5.98 9.57 14.51
CA ILE A 4 -6.36 9.34 13.11
C ILE A 4 -6.51 10.69 12.42
N ASN A 5 -5.91 10.87 11.25
CA ASN A 5 -5.99 12.11 10.49
C ASN A 5 -7.35 12.23 9.77
N LYS A 6 -8.31 12.92 10.41
CA LYS A 6 -9.65 13.14 9.83
C LYS A 6 -9.68 14.05 8.58
N ASN A 7 -8.56 14.73 8.27
CA ASN A 7 -8.47 15.50 7.02
C ASN A 7 -8.28 14.57 5.81
N VAL A 8 -7.60 13.45 6.01
CA VAL A 8 -7.42 12.39 5.01
C VAL A 8 -8.58 11.41 5.09
N PHE A 9 -8.79 10.81 6.25
CA PHE A 9 -9.83 9.79 6.48
C PHE A 9 -11.11 10.45 6.97
N LYS A 10 -12.06 10.68 6.06
CA LYS A 10 -13.31 11.40 6.37
C LYS A 10 -14.24 10.64 7.30
N ASN A 11 -14.05 9.32 7.42
CA ASN A 11 -14.82 8.46 8.32
C ASN A 11 -13.88 7.55 9.14
N PRO A 12 -13.24 8.06 10.22
CA PRO A 12 -12.35 7.27 11.06
C PRO A 12 -12.95 5.98 11.63
N PRO A 13 -14.24 5.91 12.00
CA PRO A 13 -14.86 4.64 12.36
C PRO A 13 -14.74 3.56 11.30
N GLN A 14 -14.96 3.87 10.01
CA GLN A 14 -14.82 2.88 8.92
C GLN A 14 -13.37 2.41 8.75
N VAL A 15 -12.39 3.30 8.97
CA VAL A 15 -10.96 2.90 8.99
C VAL A 15 -10.75 1.83 10.06
N MET A 16 -11.28 2.05 11.26
CA MET A 16 -11.13 1.10 12.36
C MET A 16 -11.89 -0.21 12.12
N ASP A 17 -13.03 -0.17 11.44
CA ASP A 17 -13.78 -1.37 11.04
C ASP A 17 -13.00 -2.22 10.01
N ASN A 18 -12.36 -1.57 9.03
CA ASN A 18 -11.49 -2.26 8.08
C ASN A 18 -10.29 -2.91 8.80
N ILE A 19 -9.60 -2.14 9.64
CA ILE A 19 -8.43 -2.63 10.41
C ILE A 19 -8.83 -3.82 11.29
N LYS A 20 -9.97 -3.72 11.97
CA LYS A 20 -10.52 -4.82 12.76
C LYS A 20 -10.72 -6.07 11.92
N SER A 21 -11.43 -5.93 10.81
CA SER A 21 -11.78 -7.04 9.93
C SER A 21 -10.53 -7.76 9.42
N VAL A 22 -9.53 -7.01 8.96
CA VAL A 22 -8.28 -7.57 8.44
C VAL A 22 -7.46 -8.22 9.57
N THR A 23 -7.28 -7.54 10.70
CA THR A 23 -6.45 -8.06 11.79
C THR A 23 -7.07 -9.27 12.48
N GLU A 24 -8.40 -9.31 12.64
CA GLU A 24 -9.10 -10.49 13.17
C GLU A 24 -9.01 -11.69 12.21
N PHE A 25 -9.14 -11.45 10.90
CA PHE A 25 -8.97 -12.48 9.89
C PHE A 25 -7.54 -13.03 9.90
N LEU A 26 -6.51 -12.18 9.84
CA LEU A 26 -5.11 -12.59 9.87
C LEU A 26 -4.77 -13.34 11.17
N ARG A 27 -5.31 -12.90 12.30
CA ARG A 27 -5.15 -13.58 13.58
C ARG A 27 -5.70 -14.99 13.55
N LYS A 28 -6.90 -15.19 12.99
CA LYS A 28 -7.50 -16.52 12.79
C LYS A 28 -6.66 -17.38 11.84
N TYR A 29 -6.18 -16.77 10.74
CA TYR A 29 -5.31 -17.42 9.77
C TYR A 29 -4.04 -17.96 10.43
N PHE A 30 -3.30 -17.12 11.15
CA PHE A 30 -2.06 -17.50 11.84
C PHE A 30 -2.29 -18.54 12.93
N LYS A 31 -3.39 -18.45 13.67
CA LYS A 31 -3.77 -19.45 14.67
C LYS A 31 -4.02 -20.83 14.02
N ASN A 32 -4.72 -20.87 12.91
CA ASN A 32 -4.97 -22.10 12.16
C ASN A 32 -3.68 -22.69 11.56
N ALA A 33 -2.71 -21.85 11.25
CA ALA A 33 -1.37 -22.28 10.82
C ALA A 33 -0.47 -22.75 11.98
N GLY A 34 -0.97 -22.75 13.24
CA GLY A 34 -0.23 -23.24 14.41
C GLY A 34 0.86 -22.29 14.90
N LEU A 35 0.76 -20.98 14.63
CA LEU A 35 1.74 -20.00 15.08
C LEU A 35 1.36 -19.46 16.48
N ASP A 36 2.34 -19.33 17.37
CA ASP A 36 2.13 -18.89 18.76
C ASP A 36 2.36 -17.38 18.94
N ASP A 37 3.18 -16.74 18.09
CA ASP A 37 3.59 -15.35 18.18
C ASP A 37 2.66 -14.38 17.40
N ILE A 38 1.37 -14.68 17.36
CA ILE A 38 0.37 -13.98 16.52
C ILE A 38 0.34 -12.46 16.76
N SER A 39 0.51 -12.01 18.01
CA SER A 39 0.52 -10.58 18.35
C SER A 39 1.69 -9.82 17.76
N ARG A 40 2.72 -10.52 17.29
CA ARG A 40 3.86 -9.94 16.57
C ARG A 40 3.68 -9.97 15.04
N ARG A 41 2.72 -10.76 14.51
CA ARG A 41 2.51 -10.96 13.06
C ARG A 41 1.39 -10.14 12.47
N THR A 42 0.52 -9.60 13.31
CA THR A 42 -0.53 -8.67 12.92
C THR A 42 -0.84 -7.71 14.06
N LEU A 43 -1.24 -6.50 13.73
CA LEU A 43 -1.56 -5.48 14.71
C LEU A 43 -2.67 -5.95 15.67
N THR A 44 -2.56 -5.54 16.93
CA THR A 44 -3.59 -5.76 17.94
C THR A 44 -4.13 -4.42 18.38
N VAL A 45 -5.38 -4.12 18.02
CA VAL A 45 -6.07 -2.93 18.50
C VAL A 45 -6.48 -3.17 19.97
N VAL A 46 -6.17 -2.22 20.84
CA VAL A 46 -6.61 -2.24 22.23
C VAL A 46 -7.95 -1.50 22.32
N PRO A 47 -9.04 -2.18 22.70
CA PRO A 47 -10.35 -1.54 22.77
C PRO A 47 -10.44 -0.53 23.93
N CYS A 48 -11.29 0.45 23.79
CA CYS A 48 -11.68 1.37 24.85
C CYS A 48 -12.55 0.67 25.90
N TRP A 49 -12.77 1.31 27.05
CA TRP A 49 -13.61 0.77 28.13
C TRP A 49 -15.05 0.46 27.71
N ASP A 50 -15.58 1.19 26.70
CA ASP A 50 -16.91 0.97 26.12
C ASP A 50 -16.92 -0.09 25.00
N GLY A 51 -15.79 -0.75 24.76
CA GLY A 51 -15.61 -1.77 23.74
C GLY A 51 -15.35 -1.25 22.32
N LYS A 52 -15.37 0.06 22.11
CA LYS A 52 -15.02 0.64 20.81
C LYS A 52 -13.53 0.53 20.53
N LEU A 53 -13.15 0.51 19.26
CA LEU A 53 -11.75 0.44 18.81
C LEU A 53 -11.10 1.82 18.63
N TYR A 54 -11.82 2.86 18.95
CA TYR A 54 -11.37 4.26 18.93
C TYR A 54 -12.05 5.06 20.03
N TYR A 55 -11.39 6.13 20.44
CA TYR A 55 -11.93 7.15 21.32
C TYR A 55 -12.08 8.46 20.55
N GLN A 56 -13.22 9.14 20.70
CA GLN A 56 -13.42 10.49 20.21
C GLN A 56 -13.34 11.46 21.36
N ASP A 57 -12.41 12.40 21.32
CA ASP A 57 -12.23 13.40 22.37
C ASP A 57 -13.24 14.57 22.23
N ALA A 58 -13.20 15.48 23.21
CA ALA A 58 -14.08 16.65 23.25
C ALA A 58 -13.86 17.63 22.08
N ALA A 59 -12.69 17.58 21.42
CA ALA A 59 -12.39 18.36 20.22
C ALA A 59 -12.85 17.66 18.93
N GLY A 60 -13.44 16.47 19.03
CA GLY A 60 -13.90 15.68 17.91
C GLY A 60 -12.76 14.97 17.16
N GLU A 61 -11.57 14.84 17.78
CA GLU A 61 -10.46 14.08 17.24
C GLU A 61 -10.60 12.59 17.60
N TYR A 62 -10.15 11.71 16.70
CA TYR A 62 -10.22 10.26 16.87
C TYR A 62 -8.87 9.69 17.24
N TRP A 63 -8.83 8.84 18.27
CA TRP A 63 -7.65 8.21 18.81
C TRP A 63 -7.82 6.71 18.85
N ARG A 64 -6.76 5.99 18.57
CA ARG A 64 -6.69 4.54 18.69
C ARG A 64 -5.44 4.11 19.45
N THR A 65 -5.45 2.87 19.93
CA THR A 65 -4.32 2.28 20.65
C THR A 65 -4.02 0.92 20.05
N TYR A 66 -2.74 0.68 19.76
CA TYR A 66 -2.24 -0.65 19.43
C TYR A 66 -1.38 -1.20 20.56
N LEU A 67 -1.36 -2.54 20.67
CA LEU A 67 -0.34 -3.22 21.43
C LEU A 67 1.01 -3.00 20.73
N LEU A 68 2.02 -2.59 21.48
CA LEU A 68 3.38 -2.42 20.94
C LEU A 68 3.95 -3.80 20.54
N VAL A 69 4.47 -3.88 19.34
CA VAL A 69 5.27 -5.03 18.92
C VAL A 69 6.71 -4.76 19.34
N GLU A 70 7.24 -5.58 20.26
CA GLU A 70 8.58 -5.40 20.81
C GLU A 70 9.64 -6.19 20.02
N ASN A 71 10.92 -5.84 20.21
CA ASN A 71 12.08 -6.46 19.58
C ASN A 71 11.98 -6.50 18.06
N VAL A 72 11.61 -5.34 17.50
CA VAL A 72 11.49 -5.12 16.06
C VAL A 72 12.27 -3.89 15.62
N LYS A 73 12.64 -3.88 14.34
CA LYS A 73 13.23 -2.74 13.65
C LYS A 73 12.50 -2.48 12.34
N THR A 74 12.64 -1.25 11.83
CA THR A 74 12.19 -0.85 10.50
C THR A 74 13.39 -0.44 9.66
N TYR A 75 13.20 -0.41 8.35
CA TYR A 75 14.15 0.12 7.39
C TYR A 75 13.52 1.28 6.64
N GLU A 76 14.30 2.29 6.32
CA GLU A 76 13.86 3.42 5.48
C GLU A 76 14.21 3.20 4.01
N VAL A 77 15.29 2.45 3.75
CA VAL A 77 15.82 2.20 2.40
C VAL A 77 16.19 0.72 2.26
N LEU A 78 16.05 0.18 1.05
CA LEU A 78 16.56 -1.14 0.73
C LEU A 78 18.07 -1.11 0.55
N GLU A 79 18.79 -1.79 1.43
CA GLU A 79 20.26 -1.82 1.43
C GLU A 79 20.84 -2.87 0.47
N ASN A 80 20.07 -3.96 0.21
CA ASN A 80 20.56 -5.09 -0.58
C ASN A 80 19.41 -5.93 -1.17
N GLU A 81 19.78 -6.87 -2.06
CA GLU A 81 18.84 -7.75 -2.76
C GLU A 81 18.12 -8.73 -1.81
N ASP A 82 18.75 -9.17 -0.72
CA ASP A 82 18.13 -10.08 0.23
C ASP A 82 16.98 -9.37 0.97
N LEU A 83 17.17 -8.13 1.38
CA LEU A 83 16.12 -7.33 2.00
C LEU A 83 14.98 -7.03 1.01
N ALA A 84 15.33 -6.76 -0.28
CA ALA A 84 14.34 -6.59 -1.34
C ALA A 84 13.50 -7.86 -1.55
N ARG A 85 14.14 -9.02 -1.58
CA ARG A 85 13.47 -10.32 -1.68
C ARG A 85 12.53 -10.56 -0.52
N GLN A 86 12.98 -10.33 0.70
CA GLN A 86 12.17 -10.48 1.91
C GLN A 86 10.97 -9.53 1.93
N LEU A 87 11.15 -8.29 1.49
CA LEU A 87 10.07 -7.32 1.34
C LEU A 87 9.02 -7.81 0.34
N GLY A 88 9.45 -8.31 -0.82
CA GLY A 88 8.55 -8.94 -1.78
C GLY A 88 7.78 -10.11 -1.19
N GLN A 89 8.47 -11.00 -0.46
CA GLN A 89 7.85 -12.15 0.18
C GLN A 89 6.76 -11.76 1.18
N ILE A 90 7.02 -10.82 2.10
CA ILE A 90 6.02 -10.48 3.12
C ILE A 90 4.78 -9.83 2.52
N ILE A 91 4.93 -8.98 1.49
CA ILE A 91 3.78 -8.37 0.81
C ILE A 91 3.02 -9.42 0.00
N GLY A 92 3.72 -10.30 -0.72
CA GLY A 92 3.10 -11.42 -1.42
C GLY A 92 2.34 -12.36 -0.48
N ALA A 93 2.93 -12.70 0.67
CA ALA A 93 2.29 -13.50 1.70
C ALA A 93 1.06 -12.81 2.31
N PHE A 94 1.15 -11.51 2.62
CA PHE A 94 0.03 -10.72 3.12
C PHE A 94 -1.16 -10.73 2.14
N GLN A 95 -0.90 -10.51 0.87
CA GLN A 95 -1.95 -10.57 -0.16
C GLN A 95 -2.51 -11.98 -0.35
N ASN A 96 -1.65 -13.02 -0.32
CA ASN A 96 -2.07 -14.41 -0.41
C ASN A 96 -3.00 -14.83 0.75
N GLN A 97 -2.67 -14.38 1.95
CA GLN A 97 -3.51 -14.58 3.14
C GLN A 97 -4.88 -13.90 2.94
N LEU A 98 -4.88 -12.63 2.53
CA LEU A 98 -6.12 -11.86 2.32
C LEU A 98 -6.90 -12.28 1.06
N ALA A 99 -6.30 -12.99 0.11
CA ALA A 99 -7.01 -13.55 -1.04
C ALA A 99 -8.09 -14.57 -0.64
N THR A 100 -7.98 -15.12 0.57
CA THR A 100 -8.95 -16.06 1.16
C THR A 100 -9.90 -15.41 2.14
N TYR A 101 -9.92 -14.06 2.23
CA TYR A 101 -10.80 -13.34 3.13
C TYR A 101 -12.28 -13.60 2.77
N ASP A 102 -13.04 -14.06 3.77
CA ASP A 102 -14.46 -14.46 3.66
C ASP A 102 -15.44 -13.50 4.38
N GLY A 103 -14.90 -12.36 4.86
CA GLY A 103 -15.71 -11.34 5.53
C GLY A 103 -16.42 -10.39 4.55
N PRO A 104 -17.16 -9.40 5.09
CA PRO A 104 -17.85 -8.40 4.28
C PRO A 104 -16.83 -7.54 3.49
N ARG A 105 -17.26 -7.00 2.33
CA ARG A 105 -16.43 -6.04 1.57
C ARG A 105 -16.03 -4.89 2.48
N LEU A 106 -14.75 -4.56 2.51
CA LEU A 106 -14.23 -3.42 3.25
C LEU A 106 -14.76 -2.09 2.69
N ALA A 107 -14.79 -1.06 3.53
CA ALA A 107 -15.14 0.29 3.10
C ALA A 107 -13.99 0.94 2.32
N ASP A 108 -14.33 1.79 1.37
CA ASP A 108 -13.38 2.65 0.67
C ASP A 108 -13.02 3.83 1.60
N THR A 109 -11.94 3.72 2.37
CA THR A 109 -11.53 4.72 3.38
C THR A 109 -11.06 6.02 2.76
N ILE A 110 -10.49 5.95 1.55
CA ILE A 110 -10.16 7.07 0.68
C ILE A 110 -10.78 6.77 -0.70
N PRO A 111 -11.98 7.31 -1.01
CA PRO A 111 -12.63 7.03 -2.29
C PRO A 111 -11.75 7.39 -3.49
N ARG A 112 -11.69 6.49 -4.48
CA ARG A 112 -10.92 6.66 -5.73
C ARG A 112 -9.42 6.90 -5.49
N PHE A 113 -8.82 6.28 -4.45
CA PHE A 113 -7.44 6.57 -4.03
C PHE A 113 -6.40 6.35 -5.15
N HIS A 114 -6.44 5.23 -5.84
CA HIS A 114 -5.59 4.92 -7.00
C HIS A 114 -6.33 5.03 -8.35
N ASP A 115 -7.36 5.88 -8.44
CA ASP A 115 -8.07 6.11 -9.69
C ASP A 115 -7.30 7.12 -10.56
N MET A 116 -6.55 6.61 -11.53
CA MET A 116 -5.81 7.41 -12.51
C MET A 116 -6.72 8.38 -13.26
N GLY A 117 -7.95 7.99 -13.58
CA GLY A 117 -8.92 8.87 -14.24
C GLY A 117 -9.20 10.12 -13.41
N MET A 118 -9.42 9.95 -12.09
CA MET A 118 -9.60 11.08 -11.17
C MET A 118 -8.35 11.96 -11.11
N ARG A 119 -7.14 11.38 -11.15
CA ARG A 119 -5.91 12.19 -11.15
C ARG A 119 -5.79 13.07 -12.39
N TYR A 120 -6.14 12.52 -13.56
CA TYR A 120 -6.19 13.33 -14.78
C TYR A 120 -7.29 14.39 -14.74
N GLU A 121 -8.49 14.09 -14.22
CA GLU A 121 -9.54 15.09 -14.00
C GLU A 121 -9.03 16.25 -13.14
N GLN A 122 -8.35 15.94 -12.03
CA GLN A 122 -7.77 16.93 -11.12
C GLN A 122 -6.63 17.75 -11.79
N LEU A 123 -5.77 17.10 -12.57
CA LEU A 123 -4.70 17.74 -13.31
C LEU A 123 -5.27 18.72 -14.36
N GLU A 124 -6.22 18.28 -15.18
CA GLU A 124 -6.87 19.10 -16.20
C GLU A 124 -7.60 20.31 -15.58
N GLU A 125 -8.28 20.11 -14.44
CA GLU A 125 -8.88 21.19 -13.67
C GLU A 125 -7.84 22.19 -13.14
N ALA A 126 -6.73 21.69 -12.57
CA ALA A 126 -5.66 22.55 -12.07
C ALA A 126 -5.00 23.36 -13.19
N LEU A 127 -4.76 22.73 -14.35
CA LEU A 127 -4.22 23.39 -15.54
C LEU A 127 -5.15 24.45 -16.10
N SER A 128 -6.46 24.19 -16.14
CA SER A 128 -7.45 25.15 -16.62
C SER A 128 -7.50 26.43 -15.77
N LYS A 129 -7.19 26.32 -14.50
CA LYS A 129 -7.17 27.44 -13.55
C LYS A 129 -5.81 28.15 -13.50
N ASP A 130 -4.74 27.40 -13.60
CA ASP A 130 -3.32 27.79 -13.47
C ASP A 130 -3.08 28.98 -12.51
N VAL A 131 -3.65 28.90 -11.31
CA VAL A 131 -3.76 30.00 -10.31
C VAL A 131 -2.41 30.66 -9.99
N LYS A 132 -1.31 29.93 -10.18
CA LYS A 132 0.06 30.39 -9.89
C LYS A 132 0.92 30.57 -11.14
N ASN A 133 0.34 30.45 -12.34
CA ASN A 133 1.03 30.54 -13.63
C ASN A 133 2.25 29.62 -13.72
N ARG A 134 2.13 28.37 -13.26
CA ARG A 134 3.23 27.39 -13.21
C ARG A 134 3.22 26.42 -14.39
N ALA A 135 2.11 26.29 -15.10
CA ALA A 135 1.94 25.29 -16.16
C ALA A 135 2.98 25.43 -17.29
N ALA A 136 3.34 26.67 -17.64
CA ALA A 136 4.35 26.91 -18.67
C ALA A 136 5.75 26.41 -18.31
N GLY A 137 6.07 26.30 -17.00
CA GLY A 137 7.37 25.85 -16.50
C GLY A 137 7.53 24.35 -16.38
N ILE A 138 6.44 23.57 -16.61
CA ILE A 138 6.42 22.11 -16.48
C ILE A 138 5.84 21.46 -17.75
N LYS A 139 6.08 22.07 -18.90
CA LYS A 139 5.48 21.62 -20.17
C LYS A 139 5.93 20.22 -20.54
N ASP A 140 7.19 19.88 -20.35
CA ASP A 140 7.75 18.59 -20.73
C ASP A 140 7.17 17.46 -19.87
N GLU A 141 6.96 17.69 -18.57
CA GLU A 141 6.30 16.78 -17.66
C GLU A 141 4.83 16.57 -18.04
N LEU A 142 4.13 17.65 -18.41
CA LEU A 142 2.74 17.56 -18.86
C LEU A 142 2.62 16.78 -20.18
N ASP A 143 3.48 17.08 -21.15
CA ASP A 143 3.52 16.37 -22.43
C ASP A 143 3.78 14.86 -22.19
N PHE A 144 4.71 14.52 -21.28
CA PHE A 144 4.97 13.13 -20.88
C PHE A 144 3.74 12.47 -20.26
N LEU A 145 3.09 13.12 -19.29
CA LEU A 145 1.91 12.58 -18.62
C LEU A 145 0.78 12.33 -19.62
N PHE A 146 0.45 13.31 -20.48
CA PHE A 146 -0.63 13.16 -21.46
C PHE A 146 -0.31 12.12 -22.54
N ALA A 147 0.94 12.02 -22.98
CA ALA A 147 1.36 10.97 -23.92
C ALA A 147 1.24 9.55 -23.33
N ASN A 148 1.30 9.40 -22.00
CA ASN A 148 1.17 8.13 -21.30
C ASN A 148 -0.22 7.89 -20.67
N LYS A 149 -1.21 8.76 -20.94
CA LYS A 149 -2.54 8.70 -20.32
C LYS A 149 -3.23 7.34 -20.51
N GLU A 150 -3.30 6.83 -21.72
CA GLU A 150 -3.93 5.52 -22.01
C GLU A 150 -3.25 4.39 -21.24
N ARG A 151 -1.93 4.39 -21.21
CA ARG A 151 -1.15 3.40 -20.49
C ARG A 151 -1.37 3.49 -18.98
N GLY A 152 -1.50 4.70 -18.45
CA GLY A 152 -1.81 4.96 -17.05
C GLY A 152 -3.20 4.44 -16.62
N MET A 153 -4.13 4.28 -17.55
CA MET A 153 -5.50 3.82 -17.25
C MET A 153 -5.62 2.29 -17.12
N VAL A 154 -4.59 1.51 -17.44
CA VAL A 154 -4.69 0.05 -17.61
C VAL A 154 -5.22 -0.68 -16.36
N LEU A 155 -4.83 -0.26 -15.14
CA LEU A 155 -5.28 -0.91 -13.91
C LEU A 155 -6.74 -0.56 -13.58
N VAL A 156 -7.11 0.71 -13.73
CA VAL A 156 -8.47 1.18 -13.48
C VAL A 156 -9.46 0.56 -14.48
N GLU A 157 -9.09 0.50 -15.75
CA GLU A 157 -9.91 -0.13 -16.78
C GLU A 157 -9.97 -1.66 -16.62
N GLY A 158 -8.88 -2.25 -16.17
CA GLY A 158 -8.83 -3.67 -15.81
C GLY A 158 -9.82 -4.03 -14.72
N LEU A 159 -9.93 -3.19 -13.67
CA LEU A 159 -10.94 -3.34 -12.61
C LEU A 159 -12.36 -3.10 -13.14
N LYS A 160 -12.60 -2.01 -13.88
CA LYS A 160 -13.91 -1.69 -14.47
C LYS A 160 -14.42 -2.79 -15.39
N SER A 161 -13.53 -3.36 -16.21
CA SER A 161 -13.86 -4.46 -17.14
C SER A 161 -13.85 -5.85 -16.49
N LYS A 162 -13.55 -5.94 -15.18
CA LYS A 162 -13.42 -7.21 -14.43
C LYS A 162 -12.35 -8.15 -14.97
N LYS A 163 -11.37 -7.64 -15.71
CA LYS A 163 -10.17 -8.39 -16.11
C LYS A 163 -9.18 -8.50 -14.95
N LEU A 164 -9.18 -7.51 -14.06
CA LEU A 164 -8.48 -7.54 -12.78
C LEU A 164 -9.49 -7.85 -11.68
N LYS A 165 -9.06 -8.67 -10.72
CA LYS A 165 -9.85 -9.02 -9.55
C LYS A 165 -9.77 -7.90 -8.52
N GLU A 166 -10.93 -7.52 -7.95
CA GLU A 166 -10.96 -6.74 -6.73
C GLU A 166 -10.63 -7.67 -5.55
N GLY A 167 -9.71 -7.25 -4.72
CA GLY A 167 -9.31 -7.90 -3.47
C GLY A 167 -9.13 -6.88 -2.37
N ILE A 168 -8.48 -7.28 -1.29
CA ILE A 168 -8.06 -6.37 -0.22
C ILE A 168 -6.61 -5.96 -0.50
N THR A 169 -6.35 -4.66 -0.50
CA THR A 169 -5.03 -4.07 -0.74
C THR A 169 -4.63 -3.18 0.43
N HIS A 170 -3.33 -3.10 0.67
CA HIS A 170 -2.74 -2.21 1.67
C HIS A 170 -2.72 -0.75 1.22
N ASN A 171 -2.36 -0.54 -0.07
CA ASN A 171 -2.29 0.76 -0.76
C ASN A 171 -1.18 1.72 -0.28
N ASP A 172 -0.29 1.29 0.61
CA ASP A 172 0.90 2.03 1.05
C ASP A 172 1.99 1.03 1.49
N THR A 173 2.55 0.29 0.53
CA THR A 173 3.43 -0.87 0.75
C THR A 173 4.92 -0.51 0.87
N LYS A 174 5.21 0.65 1.44
CA LYS A 174 6.59 1.08 1.71
C LYS A 174 7.31 0.15 2.68
N ILE A 175 8.64 0.07 2.57
CA ILE A 175 9.45 -0.76 3.45
C ILE A 175 9.32 -0.39 4.93
N ASN A 176 9.14 0.90 5.26
CA ASN A 176 8.96 1.35 6.64
C ASN A 176 7.60 0.94 7.26
N ASN A 177 6.67 0.43 6.44
CA ASN A 177 5.42 -0.19 6.90
C ASN A 177 5.57 -1.70 7.18
N ILE A 178 6.80 -2.21 7.21
CA ILE A 178 7.11 -3.58 7.60
C ILE A 178 7.98 -3.58 8.86
N LEU A 179 7.54 -4.32 9.87
CA LEU A 179 8.36 -4.62 11.03
C LEU A 179 9.20 -5.87 10.76
N PHE A 180 10.48 -5.77 11.06
CA PHE A 180 11.42 -6.89 10.99
C PHE A 180 11.82 -7.32 12.40
N ASP A 181 11.99 -8.59 12.63
CA ASP A 181 12.50 -9.11 13.89
C ASP A 181 13.94 -8.62 14.11
N GLU A 182 14.22 -8.05 15.28
CA GLU A 182 15.51 -7.41 15.58
C GLU A 182 16.68 -8.40 15.55
N LYS A 183 16.44 -9.66 15.95
CA LYS A 183 17.48 -10.69 16.07
C LYS A 183 17.75 -11.39 14.74
N THR A 184 16.69 -11.76 14.02
CA THR A 184 16.79 -12.55 12.80
C THR A 184 16.83 -11.70 11.53
N SER A 185 16.46 -10.43 11.64
CA SER A 185 16.23 -9.52 10.49
C SER A 185 15.22 -10.04 9.47
N SER A 186 14.36 -10.97 9.87
CA SER A 186 13.29 -11.49 9.03
C SER A 186 12.06 -10.59 9.11
N PRO A 187 11.30 -10.39 8.01
CA PRO A 187 10.07 -9.62 8.02
C PRO A 187 9.01 -10.33 8.88
N LEU A 188 8.24 -9.58 9.63
CA LEU A 188 7.39 -10.10 10.68
C LEU A 188 5.94 -9.63 10.59
N CYS A 189 5.72 -8.33 10.43
CA CYS A 189 4.39 -7.73 10.50
C CYS A 189 4.24 -6.59 9.50
N VAL A 190 3.14 -6.59 8.77
CA VAL A 190 2.70 -5.44 7.96
C VAL A 190 1.92 -4.50 8.88
N ILE A 191 2.29 -3.23 8.90
CA ILE A 191 1.70 -2.20 9.76
C ILE A 191 1.13 -1.03 8.92
N ASP A 192 0.56 -0.04 9.59
CA ASP A 192 -0.08 1.13 8.98
C ASP A 192 -1.23 0.77 8.02
N LEU A 193 -2.20 0.05 8.57
CA LEU A 193 -3.36 -0.47 7.84
C LEU A 193 -4.46 0.59 7.58
N ASP A 194 -4.16 1.89 7.66
CA ASP A 194 -5.15 2.97 7.50
C ASP A 194 -5.74 3.03 6.10
N THR A 195 -4.93 2.68 5.11
CA THR A 195 -5.29 2.65 3.69
C THR A 195 -5.78 1.29 3.22
N VAL A 196 -5.92 0.31 4.13
CA VAL A 196 -6.46 -1.00 3.78
C VAL A 196 -7.91 -0.87 3.32
N MET A 197 -8.13 -1.17 2.02
CA MET A 197 -9.44 -1.08 1.37
C MET A 197 -9.50 -1.96 0.12
N PRO A 198 -10.67 -2.06 -0.55
CA PRO A 198 -10.75 -2.81 -1.81
C PRO A 198 -9.89 -2.20 -2.93
N GLY A 199 -9.24 -3.06 -3.71
CA GLY A 199 -8.42 -2.66 -4.84
C GLY A 199 -7.92 -3.86 -5.65
N THR A 200 -7.01 -3.64 -6.58
CA THR A 200 -6.27 -4.73 -7.20
C THR A 200 -4.91 -4.89 -6.52
N VAL A 201 -4.45 -6.13 -6.36
CA VAL A 201 -3.11 -6.43 -5.82
C VAL A 201 -1.98 -5.71 -6.54
N LEU A 202 -2.24 -5.24 -7.77
CA LEU A 202 -1.31 -4.46 -8.56
C LEU A 202 -1.12 -3.02 -8.04
N PHE A 203 -2.02 -2.49 -7.22
CA PHE A 203 -1.78 -1.22 -6.53
C PHE A 203 -0.64 -1.38 -5.51
N ASP A 204 -0.69 -2.44 -4.72
CA ASP A 204 0.37 -2.74 -3.74
C ASP A 204 1.70 -3.06 -4.41
N THR A 205 1.71 -3.94 -5.42
CA THR A 205 2.95 -4.24 -6.16
C THR A 205 3.51 -3.02 -6.87
N GLY A 206 2.65 -2.16 -7.38
CA GLY A 206 3.05 -0.90 -8.02
C GLY A 206 3.74 0.04 -7.05
N ASP A 207 3.16 0.25 -5.87
CA ASP A 207 3.73 1.10 -4.83
C ASP A 207 5.01 0.50 -4.26
N LEU A 208 5.02 -0.81 -4.05
CA LEU A 208 6.20 -1.56 -3.63
C LEU A 208 7.38 -1.37 -4.62
N ILE A 209 7.13 -1.50 -5.93
CA ILE A 209 8.16 -1.28 -6.95
C ILE A 209 8.62 0.17 -6.91
N ARG A 210 7.70 1.14 -6.90
CA ARG A 210 8.01 2.57 -6.89
C ARG A 210 8.92 2.96 -5.73
N THR A 211 8.61 2.52 -4.53
CA THR A 211 9.34 2.91 -3.31
C THR A 211 10.62 2.11 -3.10
N ALA A 212 10.62 0.83 -3.46
CA ALA A 212 11.70 -0.08 -3.15
C ALA A 212 12.83 -0.13 -4.21
N THR A 213 12.58 0.35 -5.42
CA THR A 213 13.56 0.26 -6.52
C THR A 213 14.14 1.59 -6.95
N ASN A 214 13.81 2.66 -6.25
CA ASN A 214 14.38 3.98 -6.43
C ASN A 214 15.70 4.11 -5.63
N THR A 215 16.70 4.76 -6.23
CA THR A 215 17.99 5.02 -5.57
C THR A 215 18.02 6.30 -4.75
N ALA A 216 16.99 7.11 -4.82
CA ALA A 216 16.87 8.39 -4.13
C ALA A 216 15.70 8.40 -3.13
N GLU A 217 15.73 9.34 -2.22
CA GLU A 217 14.59 9.63 -1.32
C GLU A 217 13.36 10.11 -2.12
N GLU A 218 12.16 9.94 -1.56
CA GLU A 218 10.90 10.23 -2.26
C GLU A 218 10.76 11.72 -2.63
N ASP A 219 11.39 12.62 -1.87
CA ASP A 219 11.38 14.07 -2.08
C ASP A 219 12.67 14.64 -2.68
N GLU A 220 13.54 13.79 -3.27
CA GLU A 220 14.79 14.23 -3.91
C GLU A 220 14.49 15.20 -5.07
N LYS A 221 15.07 16.39 -4.97
CA LYS A 221 14.88 17.47 -5.96
C LYS A 221 15.77 17.35 -7.20
N ASP A 222 16.90 16.71 -7.04
CA ASP A 222 17.85 16.45 -8.12
C ASP A 222 17.46 15.15 -8.83
N THR A 223 16.66 15.27 -9.88
CA THR A 223 16.18 14.13 -10.66
C THR A 223 17.28 13.28 -11.29
N SER A 224 18.51 13.81 -11.43
CA SER A 224 19.66 13.03 -11.92
C SER A 224 20.08 11.90 -10.97
N LYS A 225 19.72 12.01 -9.68
CA LYS A 225 19.97 10.98 -8.65
C LYS A 225 18.88 9.92 -8.60
N VAL A 226 17.71 10.21 -9.18
CA VAL A 226 16.58 9.28 -9.23
C VAL A 226 16.83 8.25 -10.31
N GLN A 227 17.21 7.04 -9.91
CA GLN A 227 17.53 5.96 -10.83
C GLN A 227 16.80 4.68 -10.43
N PHE A 228 16.46 3.89 -11.46
CA PHE A 228 15.86 2.58 -11.24
C PHE A 228 16.95 1.53 -10.97
N ASN A 229 16.83 0.85 -9.83
CA ASN A 229 17.75 -0.21 -9.42
C ASN A 229 17.19 -1.58 -9.87
N PHE A 230 17.66 -2.05 -11.03
CA PHE A 230 17.19 -3.31 -11.59
C PHE A 230 17.53 -4.55 -10.74
N PRO A 231 18.70 -4.71 -10.11
CA PRO A 231 18.98 -5.80 -9.17
C PRO A 231 17.95 -5.87 -8.02
N LEU A 232 17.65 -4.74 -7.37
CA LEU A 232 16.63 -4.70 -6.31
C LEU A 232 15.24 -5.06 -6.85
N PHE A 233 14.86 -4.51 -8.01
CA PHE A 233 13.59 -4.85 -8.66
C PHE A 233 13.46 -6.35 -8.92
N LYS A 234 14.50 -6.98 -9.48
CA LYS A 234 14.51 -8.41 -9.76
C LYS A 234 14.31 -9.22 -8.48
N ALA A 235 15.09 -8.95 -7.45
CA ALA A 235 15.01 -9.65 -6.17
C ALA A 235 13.64 -9.46 -5.50
N LEU A 236 13.09 -8.23 -5.54
CA LEU A 236 11.77 -7.88 -5.03
C LEU A 236 10.67 -8.70 -5.71
N ILE A 237 10.65 -8.73 -7.05
CA ILE A 237 9.65 -9.45 -7.84
C ILE A 237 9.79 -10.96 -7.67
N GLU A 238 11.00 -11.50 -7.59
CA GLU A 238 11.23 -12.91 -7.30
C GLU A 238 10.66 -13.29 -5.92
N GLY A 239 10.91 -12.47 -4.90
CA GLY A 239 10.35 -12.64 -3.56
C GLY A 239 8.83 -12.57 -3.56
N TYR A 240 8.26 -11.54 -4.16
CA TYR A 240 6.81 -11.39 -4.28
C TYR A 240 6.17 -12.56 -5.02
N TYR A 241 6.71 -12.93 -6.18
CA TYR A 241 6.15 -13.99 -7.01
C TYR A 241 6.24 -15.37 -6.34
N SER A 242 7.22 -15.61 -5.48
CA SER A 242 7.31 -16.88 -4.73
C SER A 242 6.05 -17.15 -3.90
N GLU A 243 5.45 -16.11 -3.34
CA GLU A 243 4.24 -16.16 -2.51
C GLU A 243 2.94 -15.94 -3.32
N ALA A 244 3.02 -15.08 -4.35
CA ALA A 244 1.84 -14.61 -5.07
C ALA A 244 1.43 -15.48 -6.27
N LYS A 245 2.33 -16.32 -6.79
CA LYS A 245 2.10 -17.10 -8.02
C LYS A 245 0.83 -17.96 -8.02
N GLY A 246 0.36 -18.37 -6.85
CA GLY A 246 -0.78 -19.26 -6.69
C GLY A 246 -2.14 -18.56 -6.81
N PHE A 247 -2.22 -17.27 -6.57
CA PHE A 247 -3.48 -16.51 -6.62
C PHE A 247 -3.55 -15.51 -7.78
N LEU A 248 -2.42 -15.13 -8.37
CA LEU A 248 -2.38 -14.22 -9.51
C LEU A 248 -2.87 -14.88 -10.79
N SER A 249 -3.77 -14.23 -11.51
CA SER A 249 -4.10 -14.58 -12.90
C SER A 249 -2.93 -14.29 -13.83
N ASP A 250 -2.92 -14.89 -15.03
CA ASP A 250 -1.87 -14.62 -16.01
C ASP A 250 -1.91 -13.17 -16.51
N TYR A 251 -3.07 -12.55 -16.51
CA TYR A 251 -3.20 -11.12 -16.84
C TYR A 251 -2.56 -10.23 -15.76
N GLU A 252 -2.79 -10.50 -14.48
CA GLU A 252 -2.14 -9.79 -13.39
C GLU A 252 -0.62 -9.98 -13.42
N LYS A 253 -0.12 -11.21 -13.68
CA LYS A 253 1.32 -11.47 -13.84
C LYS A 253 1.93 -10.63 -14.95
N SER A 254 1.24 -10.48 -16.08
CA SER A 254 1.72 -9.68 -17.21
C SER A 254 1.82 -8.18 -16.92
N LEU A 255 1.11 -7.69 -15.89
CA LEU A 255 1.06 -6.29 -15.51
C LEU A 255 1.94 -5.94 -14.29
N LEU A 256 2.68 -6.89 -13.69
CA LEU A 256 3.49 -6.62 -12.50
C LEU A 256 4.47 -5.46 -12.69
N ALA A 257 5.25 -5.45 -13.78
CA ALA A 257 6.18 -4.35 -14.05
C ALA A 257 5.44 -3.05 -14.42
N GLU A 258 4.30 -3.17 -15.11
CA GLU A 258 3.48 -2.02 -15.50
C GLU A 258 2.83 -1.35 -14.28
N SER A 259 2.51 -2.12 -13.24
CA SER A 259 1.95 -1.57 -12.00
C SER A 259 2.88 -0.53 -11.35
N GLY A 260 4.20 -0.76 -11.34
CA GLY A 260 5.19 0.20 -10.85
C GLY A 260 5.13 1.54 -11.59
N ARG A 261 5.07 1.50 -12.92
CA ARG A 261 4.92 2.72 -13.75
C ARG A 261 3.59 3.42 -13.46
N ASN A 262 2.52 2.63 -13.35
CA ASN A 262 1.18 3.14 -13.12
C ASN A 262 1.10 3.91 -11.80
N ILE A 263 1.56 3.32 -10.70
CA ILE A 263 1.55 3.99 -9.39
C ILE A 263 2.51 5.17 -9.36
N THR A 264 3.70 5.09 -9.97
CA THR A 264 4.61 6.24 -10.09
C THR A 264 3.93 7.42 -10.82
N GLN A 265 3.11 7.16 -11.82
CA GLN A 265 2.38 8.20 -12.55
C GLN A 265 1.21 8.80 -11.75
N ILE A 266 0.62 8.04 -10.82
CA ILE A 266 -0.47 8.49 -9.94
C ILE A 266 0.04 9.43 -8.85
N MET A 267 1.23 9.14 -8.30
CA MET A 267 1.84 9.86 -7.17
C MET A 267 2.56 11.11 -7.60
#